data_d79c73c07c73ae288d7994122c9114f3
#
_entry.id   d79c73c07c73ae288d7994122c9114f3
#
_cell.length_a   1.000
_cell.length_b   1.000
_cell.length_c   1.000
_cell.angle_alpha   90.00
_cell.angle_beta   90.00
_cell.angle_gamma   90.00
#
_symmetry.space_group_name_H-M   'P 1'
#
loop_
_entity.id
_entity.type
_entity.pdbx_description
1 polymer ?
#
loop_
_entity_poly.entity_id
_entity_poly.type
_entity_poly.pdbx_seq_one_letter_code
_entity_poly.pdbx_strand_id
1 'polypeptide(L)'
;MTGEVNVEQVKVLLNGVLDPEIPALTIADLGILRDVVLKDGVFEITITPTFTGCPAMRVIEEDIEEVLRLEGISNFKIKTVIAPAWTTDWMSEEGKRKLKEYGIAPPSVSTEDHLKAMITGKKHAVQCPFCDSMNTRLTSPFGSTACKALHYCDACHQPFEEFK
;
A
#
# COMPACT_ATOMS: atom_id res chain seq x y z
N MET A 1 -34.07 12.34 -7.08
CA MET A 1 -34.06 11.33 -6.00
C MET A 1 -32.64 11.27 -5.43
N THR A 2 -32.44 11.88 -4.32
CA THR A 2 -31.20 11.75 -3.57
C THR A 2 -31.28 10.44 -2.79
N GLY A 3 -30.78 9.35 -3.41
CA GLY A 3 -30.59 8.12 -2.67
C GLY A 3 -29.59 8.38 -1.54
N GLU A 4 -29.95 8.03 -0.30
CA GLU A 4 -29.01 8.10 0.81
C GLU A 4 -27.77 7.26 0.45
N VAL A 5 -26.62 7.92 0.41
CA VAL A 5 -25.34 7.25 0.15
C VAL A 5 -25.08 6.30 1.33
N ASN A 6 -24.83 5.04 1.03
CA ASN A 6 -24.55 4.02 2.05
C ASN A 6 -23.04 3.74 2.16
N VAL A 7 -22.66 3.02 3.22
CA VAL A 7 -21.25 2.66 3.50
C VAL A 7 -20.61 1.92 2.34
N GLU A 8 -21.32 1.00 1.68
CA GLU A 8 -20.77 0.22 0.56
C GLU A 8 -20.47 1.10 -0.66
N GLN A 9 -21.32 2.09 -0.94
CA GLN A 9 -21.05 3.06 -1.99
C GLN A 9 -19.81 3.90 -1.69
N VAL A 10 -19.64 4.34 -0.46
CA VAL A 10 -18.42 5.06 -0.02
C VAL A 10 -17.19 4.17 -0.17
N LYS A 11 -17.25 2.91 0.25
CA LYS A 11 -16.14 1.95 0.06
C LYS A 11 -15.78 1.79 -1.42
N VAL A 12 -16.76 1.63 -2.30
CA VAL A 12 -16.53 1.52 -3.75
C VAL A 12 -15.83 2.76 -4.30
N LEU A 13 -16.27 3.96 -3.90
CA LEU A 13 -15.63 5.21 -4.29
C LEU A 13 -14.16 5.27 -3.83
N LEU A 14 -13.91 4.94 -2.58
CA LEU A 14 -12.57 4.99 -1.99
C LEU A 14 -11.64 3.90 -2.53
N ASN A 15 -12.17 2.78 -2.99
CA ASN A 15 -11.39 1.75 -3.69
C ASN A 15 -10.77 2.24 -5.01
N GLY A 16 -11.22 3.38 -5.54
CA GLY A 16 -10.64 4.02 -6.71
C GLY A 16 -9.52 5.02 -6.41
N VAL A 17 -9.29 5.36 -5.15
CA VAL A 17 -8.22 6.31 -4.76
C VAL A 17 -6.86 5.65 -4.95
N LEU A 18 -5.98 6.28 -5.74
CA LEU A 18 -4.66 5.75 -6.07
C LEU A 18 -3.60 6.18 -5.05
N ASP A 19 -2.58 5.35 -4.90
CA ASP A 19 -1.39 5.73 -4.17
C ASP A 19 -0.55 6.72 -5.00
N PRO A 20 -0.13 7.87 -4.43
CA PRO A 20 0.60 8.88 -5.19
C PRO A 20 2.04 8.46 -5.55
N GLU A 21 2.63 7.52 -4.82
CA GLU A 21 3.98 7.01 -5.09
C GLU A 21 3.98 5.83 -6.07
N ILE A 22 2.91 5.03 -6.06
CA ILE A 22 2.73 3.88 -6.95
C ILE A 22 1.34 3.97 -7.59
N PRO A 23 1.18 4.79 -8.66
CA PRO A 23 -0.14 5.06 -9.26
C PRO A 23 -0.84 3.84 -9.88
N ALA A 24 -0.17 2.70 -9.94
CA ALA A 24 -0.77 1.42 -10.35
C ALA A 24 -1.62 0.79 -9.23
N LEU A 25 -1.44 1.21 -7.98
CA LEU A 25 -2.11 0.66 -6.80
C LEU A 25 -3.13 1.63 -6.23
N THR A 26 -4.21 1.08 -5.70
CA THR A 26 -5.17 1.82 -4.89
C THR A 26 -4.82 1.72 -3.41
N ILE A 27 -5.37 2.62 -2.60
CA ILE A 27 -5.25 2.55 -1.14
C ILE A 27 -5.88 1.28 -0.56
N ALA A 28 -6.86 0.70 -1.26
CA ALA A 28 -7.45 -0.59 -0.92
C ALA A 28 -6.50 -1.76 -1.23
N ASP A 29 -5.84 -1.73 -2.40
CA ASP A 29 -4.84 -2.74 -2.77
C ASP A 29 -3.69 -2.81 -1.75
N LEU A 30 -3.25 -1.67 -1.26
CA LEU A 30 -2.20 -1.56 -0.25
C LEU A 30 -2.66 -1.91 1.17
N GLY A 31 -3.97 -1.97 1.42
CA GLY A 31 -4.50 -2.16 2.77
C GLY A 31 -4.36 -0.91 3.65
N ILE A 32 -4.16 0.27 3.05
CA ILE A 32 -4.17 1.57 3.75
C ILE A 32 -5.59 1.91 4.21
N LEU A 33 -6.60 1.70 3.35
CA LEU A 33 -8.00 1.83 3.71
C LEU A 33 -8.41 0.66 4.62
N ARG A 34 -8.73 0.97 5.89
CA ARG A 34 -9.02 -0.05 6.90
C ARG A 34 -10.50 -0.27 7.11
N ASP A 35 -11.25 0.79 7.25
CA ASP A 35 -12.68 0.69 7.53
C ASP A 35 -13.43 1.96 7.11
N VAL A 36 -14.71 1.80 6.84
CA VAL A 36 -15.66 2.88 6.61
C VAL A 36 -16.92 2.54 7.39
N VAL A 37 -17.30 3.39 8.33
CA VAL A 37 -18.52 3.23 9.14
C VAL A 37 -19.34 4.51 9.12
N LEU A 38 -20.65 4.37 9.23
CA LEU A 38 -21.58 5.50 9.35
C LEU A 38 -22.02 5.60 10.82
N LYS A 39 -21.70 6.71 11.47
CA LYS A 39 -22.08 7.01 12.84
C LYS A 39 -22.74 8.38 12.90
N ASP A 40 -23.94 8.44 13.44
CA ASP A 40 -24.68 9.70 13.64
C ASP A 40 -24.76 10.58 12.37
N GLY A 41 -24.88 9.95 11.20
CA GLY A 41 -24.92 10.62 9.89
C GLY A 41 -23.57 11.13 9.37
N VAL A 42 -22.45 10.72 9.99
CA VAL A 42 -21.08 11.05 9.60
C VAL A 42 -20.35 9.78 9.17
N PHE A 43 -19.74 9.78 7.98
CA PHE A 43 -18.88 8.70 7.55
C PHE A 43 -17.50 8.82 8.23
N GLU A 44 -17.16 7.87 9.08
CA GLU A 44 -15.82 7.73 9.63
C GLU A 44 -15.00 6.80 8.73
N ILE A 45 -13.92 7.33 8.16
CA ILE A 45 -13.00 6.60 7.27
C ILE A 45 -11.70 6.38 8.04
N THR A 46 -11.34 5.13 8.24
CA THR A 46 -10.10 4.77 8.95
C THR A 46 -9.04 4.35 7.96
N ILE A 47 -7.88 4.99 8.03
CA ILE A 47 -6.70 4.68 7.22
C ILE A 47 -5.48 4.43 8.12
N THR A 48 -4.56 3.59 7.62
CA THR A 48 -3.29 3.29 8.31
C THR A 48 -2.13 3.47 7.34
N PRO A 49 -1.12 4.29 7.68
CA PRO A 49 0.06 4.47 6.84
C PRO A 49 0.91 3.20 6.79
N THR A 50 1.61 2.99 5.66
CA THR A 50 2.53 1.86 5.50
C THR A 50 3.75 1.97 6.42
N PHE A 51 4.12 3.17 6.81
CA PHE A 51 5.11 3.44 7.87
C PHE A 51 4.82 4.80 8.54
N THR A 52 5.30 4.96 9.75
CA THR A 52 5.10 6.20 10.53
C THR A 52 5.80 7.38 9.85
N GLY A 53 5.06 8.47 9.62
CA GLY A 53 5.59 9.66 8.96
C GLY A 53 5.62 9.59 7.43
N CYS A 54 4.85 8.67 6.81
CA CYS A 54 4.72 8.57 5.36
C CYS A 54 4.22 9.90 4.77
N PRO A 55 4.99 10.57 3.89
CA PRO A 55 4.58 11.86 3.30
C PRO A 55 3.40 11.72 2.35
N ALA A 56 3.16 10.53 1.79
CA ALA A 56 2.04 10.25 0.91
C ALA A 56 0.68 10.36 1.62
N MET A 57 0.63 10.21 2.95
CA MET A 57 -0.64 10.20 3.69
C MET A 57 -1.44 11.48 3.54
N ARG A 58 -0.75 12.62 3.51
CA ARG A 58 -1.42 13.91 3.30
C ARG A 58 -2.12 13.97 1.94
N VAL A 59 -1.46 13.52 0.89
CA VAL A 59 -2.04 13.48 -0.47
C VAL A 59 -3.20 12.51 -0.51
N ILE A 60 -3.06 11.35 0.11
CA ILE A 60 -4.14 10.35 0.20
C ILE A 60 -5.38 10.92 0.93
N GLU A 61 -5.18 11.65 2.02
CA GLU A 61 -6.28 12.31 2.74
C GLU A 61 -6.97 13.36 1.85
N GLU A 62 -6.21 14.19 1.16
CA GLU A 62 -6.71 15.19 0.21
C GLU A 62 -7.51 14.53 -0.93
N ASP A 63 -7.01 13.44 -1.51
CA ASP A 63 -7.68 12.69 -2.58
C ASP A 63 -8.98 12.03 -2.09
N ILE A 64 -8.99 11.47 -0.89
CA ILE A 64 -10.20 10.93 -0.25
C ILE A 64 -11.25 12.04 -0.09
N GLU A 65 -10.84 13.19 0.43
CA GLU A 65 -11.75 14.34 0.58
C GLU A 65 -12.32 14.81 -0.76
N GLU A 66 -11.48 14.91 -1.79
CA GLU A 66 -11.89 15.33 -3.12
C GLU A 66 -12.92 14.39 -3.72
N VAL A 67 -12.66 13.09 -3.70
CA VAL A 67 -13.57 12.05 -4.23
C VAL A 67 -14.93 12.12 -3.53
N LEU A 68 -14.95 12.24 -2.19
CA LEU A 68 -16.20 12.32 -1.44
C LEU A 68 -16.98 13.60 -1.72
N ARG A 69 -16.31 14.75 -1.82
CA ARG A 69 -16.95 16.03 -2.14
C ARG A 69 -17.53 16.05 -3.55
N LEU A 70 -16.84 15.47 -4.52
CA LEU A 70 -17.34 15.35 -5.91
C LEU A 70 -18.64 14.55 -5.99
N GLU A 71 -18.81 13.55 -5.13
CA GLU A 71 -20.04 12.76 -5.01
C GLU A 71 -21.09 13.40 -4.07
N GLY A 72 -20.86 14.63 -3.63
CA GLY A 72 -21.81 15.38 -2.78
C GLY A 72 -21.83 14.94 -1.33
N ILE A 73 -20.85 14.15 -0.89
CA ILE A 73 -20.71 13.69 0.48
C ILE A 73 -19.91 14.73 1.26
N SER A 74 -20.56 15.46 2.16
CA SER A 74 -19.92 16.50 2.98
C SER A 74 -19.73 16.10 4.45
N ASN A 75 -20.48 15.12 4.93
CA ASN A 75 -20.46 14.67 6.33
C ASN A 75 -19.51 13.47 6.47
N PHE A 76 -18.22 13.72 6.51
CA PHE A 76 -17.22 12.67 6.73
C PHE A 76 -16.10 13.14 7.67
N LYS A 77 -15.39 12.16 8.22
CA LYS A 77 -14.21 12.35 9.05
C LYS A 77 -13.18 11.27 8.70
N ILE A 78 -11.96 11.69 8.40
CA ILE A 78 -10.84 10.80 8.17
C ILE A 78 -10.07 10.61 9.48
N LYS A 79 -9.80 9.37 9.83
CA LYS A 79 -9.07 8.98 11.03
C LYS A 79 -7.85 8.16 10.64
N THR A 80 -6.69 8.71 10.87
CA THR A 80 -5.42 8.00 10.70
C THR A 80 -5.07 7.27 11.98
N VAL A 81 -4.89 5.94 11.90
CA VAL A 81 -4.50 5.08 13.02
C VAL A 81 -3.18 4.39 12.70
N ILE A 82 -2.30 4.34 13.70
CA ILE A 82 -0.97 3.71 13.58
C ILE A 82 -0.86 2.39 14.35
N ALA A 83 -1.91 2.03 15.06
CA ALA A 83 -1.99 0.78 15.82
C ALA A 83 -3.33 0.06 15.51
N PRO A 84 -3.31 -1.22 15.10
CA PRO A 84 -2.11 -2.02 14.82
C PRO A 84 -1.29 -1.43 13.66
N ALA A 85 0.02 -1.65 13.67
CA ALA A 85 0.91 -1.20 12.60
C ALA A 85 0.56 -1.90 11.27
N TRP A 86 0.70 -1.19 10.16
CA TRP A 86 0.51 -1.76 8.84
C TRP A 86 1.48 -2.92 8.58
N THR A 87 1.01 -3.93 7.90
CA THR A 87 1.83 -5.07 7.46
C THR A 87 1.59 -5.35 5.98
N THR A 88 2.58 -5.96 5.32
CA THR A 88 2.45 -6.42 3.93
C THR A 88 1.38 -7.48 3.73
N ASP A 89 0.96 -8.15 4.81
CA ASP A 89 -0.13 -9.14 4.79
C ASP A 89 -1.51 -8.51 4.53
N TRP A 90 -1.61 -7.19 4.68
CA TRP A 90 -2.84 -6.44 4.39
C TRP A 90 -3.02 -6.08 2.92
N MET A 91 -1.98 -6.30 2.11
CA MET A 91 -2.07 -6.09 0.67
C MET A 91 -2.96 -7.15 0.02
N SER A 92 -3.78 -6.71 -0.95
CA SER A 92 -4.56 -7.63 -1.77
C SER A 92 -3.66 -8.42 -2.75
N GLU A 93 -4.09 -9.60 -3.17
CA GLU A 93 -3.40 -10.36 -4.20
C GLU A 93 -3.37 -9.60 -5.54
N GLU A 94 -4.42 -8.85 -5.84
CA GLU A 94 -4.48 -7.96 -7.00
C GLU A 94 -3.42 -6.84 -6.88
N GLY A 95 -3.24 -6.26 -5.69
CA GLY A 95 -2.20 -5.26 -5.43
C GLY A 95 -0.80 -5.82 -5.64
N LYS A 96 -0.54 -7.03 -5.19
CA LYS A 96 0.74 -7.72 -5.41
C LYS A 96 0.99 -7.99 -6.91
N ARG A 97 -0.03 -8.40 -7.65
CA ARG A 97 0.05 -8.61 -9.09
C ARG A 97 0.38 -7.30 -9.83
N LYS A 98 -0.32 -6.22 -9.49
CA LYS A 98 -0.07 -4.89 -10.06
C LYS A 98 1.32 -4.37 -9.77
N LEU A 99 1.86 -4.60 -8.55
CA LEU A 99 3.24 -4.27 -8.20
C LEU A 99 4.21 -4.93 -9.16
N LYS A 100 4.07 -6.23 -9.37
CA LYS A 100 4.95 -7.00 -10.26
C LYS A 100 4.89 -6.47 -11.70
N GLU A 101 3.70 -6.20 -12.21
CA GLU A 101 3.50 -5.62 -13.55
C GLU A 101 4.12 -4.22 -13.68
N TYR A 102 4.11 -3.45 -12.60
CA TYR A 102 4.74 -2.13 -12.53
C TYR A 102 6.28 -2.20 -12.43
N GLY A 103 6.86 -3.38 -12.22
CA GLY A 103 8.30 -3.60 -12.11
C GLY A 103 8.83 -3.51 -10.67
N ILE A 104 7.95 -3.61 -9.68
CA ILE A 104 8.30 -3.67 -8.26
C ILE A 104 8.00 -5.09 -7.77
N ALA A 105 8.99 -5.72 -7.13
CA ALA A 105 8.78 -7.04 -6.54
C ALA A 105 7.78 -6.93 -5.36
N PRO A 106 6.69 -7.71 -5.37
CA PRO A 106 5.79 -7.77 -4.24
C PRO A 106 6.49 -8.40 -3.03
N PRO A 107 6.00 -8.12 -1.79
CA PRO A 107 6.57 -8.73 -0.59
C PRO A 107 6.45 -10.24 -0.67
N SER A 108 7.58 -10.93 -0.55
CA SER A 108 7.69 -12.39 -0.69
C SER A 108 7.65 -13.13 0.62
N VAL A 109 7.79 -12.43 1.74
CA VAL A 109 7.76 -12.97 3.10
C VAL A 109 6.95 -12.05 4.00
N SER A 110 6.46 -12.60 5.11
CA SER A 110 5.77 -11.82 6.13
C SER A 110 6.73 -10.78 6.76
N THR A 111 6.16 -9.73 7.33
CA THR A 111 6.92 -8.71 8.07
C THR A 111 7.77 -9.33 9.19
N GLU A 112 7.24 -10.39 9.85
CA GLU A 112 8.00 -11.11 10.89
C GLU A 112 9.21 -11.85 10.34
N ASP A 113 9.07 -12.51 9.19
CA ASP A 113 10.18 -13.25 8.57
C ASP A 113 11.24 -12.30 8.02
N HIS A 114 10.85 -11.13 7.54
CA HIS A 114 11.76 -10.07 7.13
C HIS A 114 12.59 -9.56 8.30
N LEU A 115 11.96 -9.28 9.43
CA LEU A 115 12.63 -8.89 10.69
C LEU A 115 13.58 -9.99 11.18
N LYS A 116 13.15 -11.26 11.17
CA LYS A 116 14.01 -12.39 11.54
C LYS A 116 15.22 -12.51 10.62
N ALA A 117 15.04 -12.32 9.32
CA ALA A 117 16.13 -12.35 8.33
C ALA A 117 17.16 -11.23 8.59
N MET A 118 16.70 -10.02 8.92
CA MET A 118 17.57 -8.90 9.28
C MET A 118 18.38 -9.19 10.57
N ILE A 119 17.76 -9.77 11.59
CA ILE A 119 18.41 -10.09 12.86
C ILE A 119 19.39 -11.25 12.70
N THR A 120 19.06 -12.27 11.91
CA THR A 120 19.87 -13.48 11.73
C THR A 120 20.92 -13.37 10.63
N GLY A 121 20.91 -12.26 9.86
CA GLY A 121 21.82 -12.06 8.73
C GLY A 121 21.59 -13.02 7.55
N LYS A 122 20.47 -13.76 7.55
CA LYS A 122 20.12 -14.63 6.43
C LYS A 122 19.74 -13.79 5.21
N LYS A 123 20.42 -14.01 4.10
CA LYS A 123 20.09 -13.36 2.84
C LYS A 123 18.72 -13.86 2.37
N HIS A 124 17.82 -12.92 2.17
CA HIS A 124 16.50 -13.16 1.61
C HIS A 124 16.59 -12.96 0.08
N ALA A 125 16.35 -14.02 -0.68
CA ALA A 125 16.26 -13.93 -2.14
C ALA A 125 14.85 -13.51 -2.53
N VAL A 126 14.75 -12.50 -3.37
CA VAL A 126 13.49 -11.94 -3.87
C VAL A 126 13.40 -12.23 -5.37
N GLN A 127 12.27 -12.73 -5.83
CA GLN A 127 12.07 -12.99 -7.25
C GLN A 127 12.15 -11.70 -8.06
N CYS A 128 12.96 -11.70 -9.10
CA CYS A 128 13.07 -10.56 -10.01
C CYS A 128 11.74 -10.33 -10.76
N PRO A 129 11.18 -9.12 -10.75
CA PRO A 129 9.91 -8.85 -11.43
C PRO A 129 10.02 -8.85 -12.96
N PHE A 130 11.25 -8.79 -13.50
CA PHE A 130 11.49 -8.72 -14.94
C PHE A 130 11.77 -10.08 -15.60
N CYS A 131 12.46 -10.99 -14.90
CA CYS A 131 12.87 -12.28 -15.48
C CYS A 131 12.53 -13.50 -14.63
N ASP A 132 11.84 -13.29 -13.51
CA ASP A 132 11.43 -14.32 -12.55
C ASP A 132 12.58 -15.10 -11.87
N SER A 133 13.82 -14.71 -12.09
CA SER A 133 14.98 -15.35 -11.47
C SER A 133 15.03 -15.09 -9.96
N MET A 134 15.44 -16.11 -9.21
CA MET A 134 15.76 -15.99 -7.78
C MET A 134 17.23 -15.63 -7.51
N ASN A 135 18.05 -15.48 -8.58
CA ASN A 135 19.44 -15.06 -8.45
C ASN A 135 19.55 -13.55 -8.27
N THR A 136 19.10 -13.09 -7.11
CA THR A 136 18.99 -11.69 -6.75
C THR A 136 19.70 -11.42 -5.43
N ARG A 137 20.10 -10.18 -5.21
CA ARG A 137 20.76 -9.72 -3.99
C ARG A 137 20.26 -8.37 -3.56
N LEU A 138 20.15 -8.19 -2.24
CA LEU A 138 19.86 -6.88 -1.64
C LEU A 138 21.07 -5.96 -1.81
N THR A 139 20.85 -4.78 -2.38
CA THR A 139 21.89 -3.73 -2.53
C THR A 139 21.72 -2.62 -1.50
N SER A 140 20.48 -2.29 -1.14
CA SER A 140 20.18 -1.34 -0.08
C SER A 140 18.87 -1.70 0.63
N PRO A 141 18.80 -1.62 1.97
CA PRO A 141 17.56 -1.81 2.71
C PRO A 141 16.52 -0.72 2.45
N PHE A 142 16.93 0.39 1.82
CA PHE A 142 16.06 1.49 1.43
C PHE A 142 16.20 1.75 -0.08
N GLY A 143 15.06 1.84 -0.76
CA GLY A 143 14.98 2.23 -2.17
C GLY A 143 14.69 3.72 -2.33
N SER A 144 13.86 4.06 -3.32
CA SER A 144 13.41 5.44 -3.57
C SER A 144 12.56 6.00 -2.41
N THR A 145 11.92 5.12 -1.65
CA THR A 145 11.14 5.44 -0.45
C THR A 145 11.44 4.45 0.67
N ALA A 146 11.07 4.78 1.93
CA ALA A 146 11.32 3.93 3.09
C ALA A 146 10.54 2.60 3.05
N CYS A 147 9.44 2.53 2.31
CA CYS A 147 8.63 1.31 2.14
C CYS A 147 9.18 0.35 1.08
N LYS A 148 10.31 0.66 0.46
CA LYS A 148 10.94 -0.17 -0.57
C LYS A 148 12.40 -0.46 -0.23
N ALA A 149 12.87 -1.63 -0.66
CA ALA A 149 14.27 -2.02 -0.63
C ALA A 149 14.81 -2.14 -2.05
N LEU A 150 16.09 -1.88 -2.24
CA LEU A 150 16.74 -1.97 -3.56
C LEU A 150 17.47 -3.29 -3.70
N HIS A 151 17.17 -4.00 -4.78
CA HIS A 151 17.77 -5.28 -5.17
C HIS A 151 18.44 -5.19 -6.54
N TYR A 152 19.26 -6.17 -6.83
CA TYR A 152 19.87 -6.37 -8.12
C TYR A 152 19.72 -7.82 -8.58
N CYS A 153 19.32 -8.04 -9.81
CA CYS A 153 19.22 -9.35 -10.40
C CYS A 153 20.52 -9.68 -11.17
N ASP A 154 21.21 -10.72 -10.72
CA ASP A 154 22.45 -11.17 -11.39
C ASP A 154 22.18 -12.01 -12.66
N ALA A 155 20.92 -12.38 -12.92
CA ALA A 155 20.52 -13.11 -14.13
C ALA A 155 20.24 -12.17 -15.32
N CYS A 156 19.41 -11.13 -15.13
CA CYS A 156 19.09 -10.18 -16.21
C CYS A 156 19.81 -8.83 -16.08
N HIS A 157 20.62 -8.65 -15.04
CA HIS A 157 21.42 -7.46 -14.77
C HIS A 157 20.60 -6.17 -14.59
N GLN A 158 19.38 -6.31 -14.05
CA GLN A 158 18.49 -5.17 -13.76
C GLN A 158 18.41 -4.90 -12.25
N PRO A 159 18.54 -3.63 -11.84
CA PRO A 159 18.13 -3.23 -10.51
C PRO A 159 16.60 -3.19 -10.42
N PHE A 160 16.05 -3.49 -9.26
CA PHE A 160 14.62 -3.41 -8.99
C PHE A 160 14.36 -3.11 -7.52
N GLU A 161 13.17 -2.64 -7.22
CA GLU A 161 12.73 -2.41 -5.85
C GLU A 161 11.79 -3.52 -5.39
N GLU A 162 11.87 -3.89 -4.12
CA GLU A 162 10.91 -4.73 -3.40
C GLU A 162 10.09 -3.86 -2.47
N PHE A 163 8.78 -4.04 -2.50
CA PHE A 163 7.88 -3.44 -1.52
C PHE A 163 7.93 -4.24 -0.21
N LYS A 164 8.14 -3.58 0.94
CA LYS A 164 8.34 -4.22 2.24
C LYS A 164 7.49 -3.59 3.33
#